data_896196ba207c20ffa52b15af364989d3
#
_entry.id   896196ba207c20ffa52b15af364989d3
#
_cell.length_a   1.000
_cell.length_b   1.000
_cell.length_c   1.000
_cell.angle_alpha   90.00
_cell.angle_beta   90.00
_cell.angle_gamma   90.00
#
_symmetry.space_group_name_H-M   'P 1'
#
loop_
_entity.id
_entity.type
_entity.pdbx_description
1 polymer ?
#
loop_
_entity_poly.entity_id
_entity_poly.type
_entity_poly.pdbx_seq_one_letter_code
_entity_poly.pdbx_strand_id
1 'polypeptide(L)' 'MAKILLVEDNEMNRDMLKRRLSRKGYDVLIAEDGA' A
#
# COMPACT_ATOMS: atom_id res chain seq x y z
N MET A 1 9.07 -12.17 5.42
CA MET A 1 8.51 -11.16 4.64
C MET A 1 7.12 -10.89 5.03
N ALA A 2 6.83 -9.71 5.39
CA ALA A 2 5.52 -9.37 5.84
C ALA A 2 4.68 -8.89 4.68
N LYS A 3 3.45 -9.30 4.61
CA LYS A 3 2.54 -8.83 3.61
C LYS A 3 1.61 -7.81 4.23
N ILE A 4 1.44 -6.70 3.58
CA ILE A 4 0.59 -5.64 4.08
C ILE A 4 -0.48 -5.35 3.05
N LEU A 5 -1.73 -5.28 3.49
CA LEU A 5 -2.80 -4.90 2.60
C LEU A 5 -3.07 -3.42 2.81
N LEU A 6 -2.87 -2.63 1.79
CA LEU A 6 -3.05 -1.20 1.90
C LEU A 6 -4.36 -0.83 1.25
N VAL A 7 -5.27 -0.30 2.03
CA VAL A 7 -6.55 0.14 1.52
C VAL A 7 -6.59 1.64 1.66
N GLU A 8 -6.56 2.34 0.53
CA GLU A 8 -6.54 3.79 0.58
C GLU A 8 -7.14 4.29 -0.72
N ASP A 9 -8.16 5.15 -0.67
CA ASP A 9 -8.76 5.57 -1.91
C ASP A 9 -8.08 6.82 -2.45
N ASN A 10 -7.25 7.49 -1.72
CA ASN A 10 -6.53 8.64 -2.25
C ASN A 10 -5.31 8.12 -3.01
N GLU A 11 -5.28 8.34 -4.30
CA GLU A 11 -4.24 7.79 -5.13
C GLU A 11 -2.85 8.26 -4.72
N MET A 12 -2.73 9.53 -4.38
CA MET A 12 -1.44 10.08 -4.02
C MET A 12 -0.94 9.48 -2.72
N ASN A 13 -1.81 9.37 -1.74
CA ASN A 13 -1.44 8.76 -0.48
C ASN A 13 -1.09 7.29 -0.65
N ARG A 14 -1.88 6.61 -1.46
CA ARG A 14 -1.66 5.19 -1.72
C ARG A 14 -0.26 4.96 -2.30
N ASP A 15 0.11 5.79 -3.27
CA ASP A 15 1.40 5.65 -3.91
C ASP A 15 2.53 5.91 -2.92
N MET A 16 2.39 6.92 -2.10
CA MET A 16 3.40 7.27 -1.13
C MET A 16 3.58 6.17 -0.09
N LEU A 17 2.48 5.65 0.42
CA LEU A 17 2.54 4.61 1.43
C LEU A 17 3.11 3.32 0.85
N LYS A 18 2.75 3.01 -0.38
CA LYS A 18 3.29 1.84 -1.03
C LYS A 18 4.81 1.93 -1.13
N ARG A 19 5.32 3.08 -1.53
CA ARG A 19 6.74 3.26 -1.66
C ARG A 19 7.46 3.13 -0.33
N ARG A 20 6.88 3.73 0.71
CA ARG A 20 7.49 3.67 2.01
C ARG A 20 7.56 2.25 2.53
N LEU A 21 6.46 1.54 2.43
CA LEU A 21 6.41 0.18 2.96
C LEU A 21 7.30 -0.75 2.15
N SER A 22 7.32 -0.54 0.86
CA SER A 22 8.13 -1.36 0.00
C SER A 22 9.62 -1.19 0.32
N ARG A 23 10.01 0.01 0.66
CA ARG A 23 11.41 0.26 0.99
C ARG A 23 11.83 -0.47 2.25
N LYS A 24 10.87 -0.72 3.14
CA LYS A 24 11.21 -1.43 4.36
C LYS A 24 11.18 -2.94 4.17
N GLY A 25 10.94 -3.40 2.98
CA GLY A 25 10.96 -4.83 2.74
C GLY A 25 9.63 -5.50 2.87
N TYR A 26 8.56 -4.75 2.98
CA TYR A 26 7.24 -5.37 3.08
C TYR A 26 6.67 -5.63 1.70
N ASP A 27 5.85 -6.64 1.61
CA ASP A 27 5.16 -6.97 0.37
C ASP A 27 3.81 -6.26 0.44
N VAL A 28 3.62 -5.25 -0.34
CA VAL A 28 2.44 -4.40 -0.22
C VAL A 28 1.44 -4.76 -1.29
N LEU A 29 0.24 -5.12 -0.87
CA LEU A 29 -0.86 -5.37 -1.80
C LEU A 29 -1.79 -4.17 -1.71
N ILE A 30 -2.22 -3.66 -2.84
CA ILE A 30 -3.08 -2.50 -2.84
C ILE A 30 -4.48 -2.92 -3.16
N ALA A 31 -5.43 -2.48 -2.34
CA ALA A 31 -6.83 -2.70 -2.62
C ALA A 31 -7.46 -1.36 -2.73
N GLU A 32 -8.09 -1.06 -3.85
CA GLU A 32 -8.85 0.13 -3.93
C GLU A 32 -10.09 -0.16 -3.20
N ASP A 33 -10.66 0.79 -2.61
CA ASP A 33 -11.76 0.56 -1.88
C ASP A 33 -12.79 -0.09 -2.56
N GLY A 34 -12.89 -0.98 -2.67
CA GLY A 34 -13.79 -1.60 -3.32
C GLY A 34 -15.16 -1.13 -3.25
N ALA A 35 -15.45 -0.21 -3.04
CA ALA A 35 -16.79 0.24 -2.88
C ALA A 35 -17.68 -0.12 -3.93
#